data_8d08638f49d7335ae6448b4806127684
#
_entry.id   8d08638f49d7335ae6448b4806127684
#
_cell.length_a   1.000
_cell.length_b   1.000
_cell.length_c   1.000
_cell.angle_alpha   90.00
_cell.angle_beta   90.00
_cell.angle_gamma   90.00
#
_symmetry.space_group_name_H-M   'P 1'
#
loop_
_entity.id
_entity.type
_entity.pdbx_description
1 polymer ?
#
loop_
_entity_poly.entity_id
_entity_poly.type
_entity_poly.pdbx_seq_one_letter_code
_entity_poly.pdbx_strand_id
1 'polypeptide(L)'
;LYVHFASRLSHCAVGSIHDAADARPLLVAVVPGAFYREHPEVGADGRELIELSAQQAWDCERIPTESLGTPLTNAKIINSYLSSALQRHRVILVSLSKGTTDAGVAQALRPDLFQKLAAWVSVSGVGCGTLMADWLLDKWYLRPILGLMLWRHGADRQAVSSMRYNSAQTFKAATDETQSPIVHIAGFPLQKHLSCRRARLWHRRFRTHGPNDSVVLLQDLLKFPGTVIPVWGADHYLRAGRNAAERVTQLIAMLDGNSEQNPDIHANSDPSLRTWSQFTARV
;
A
#
# COMPACT_ATOMS: atom_id res chain seq x y z
N LEU A 1 7.33 -20.15 -2.31
CA LEU A 1 6.89 -18.77 -2.05
C LEU A 1 7.21 -18.37 -0.62
N TYR A 2 6.78 -19.15 0.41
CA TYR A 2 7.00 -18.87 1.83
C TYR A 2 8.49 -18.70 2.18
N VAL A 3 9.34 -19.65 1.75
CA VAL A 3 10.79 -19.59 1.99
C VAL A 3 11.43 -18.34 1.38
N HIS A 4 10.95 -17.94 0.21
CA HIS A 4 11.45 -16.76 -0.49
C HIS A 4 11.03 -15.45 0.20
N PHE A 5 9.81 -15.39 0.76
CA PHE A 5 9.38 -14.28 1.60
C PHE A 5 10.18 -14.23 2.91
N ALA A 6 10.38 -15.37 3.57
CA ALA A 6 11.14 -15.45 4.81
C ALA A 6 12.59 -14.99 4.61
N SER A 7 13.24 -15.36 3.49
CA SER A 7 14.61 -14.93 3.19
C SER A 7 14.72 -13.41 2.92
N ARG A 8 13.71 -12.79 2.30
CA ARG A 8 13.67 -11.33 2.13
C ARG A 8 13.43 -10.61 3.45
N LEU A 9 12.58 -11.14 4.32
CA LEU A 9 12.33 -10.57 5.65
C LEU A 9 13.59 -10.60 6.54
N SER A 10 14.43 -11.65 6.42
CA SER A 10 15.67 -11.76 7.19
C SER A 10 16.79 -10.81 6.74
N HIS A 11 16.69 -10.22 5.54
CA HIS A 11 17.69 -9.28 5.01
C HIS A 11 17.35 -7.81 5.27
N CYS A 12 16.21 -7.53 5.86
CA CYS A 12 15.78 -6.18 6.19
C CYS A 12 15.98 -5.92 7.68
N ALA A 13 17.16 -5.48 8.05
CA ALA A 13 17.28 -4.64 9.22
C ALA A 13 16.50 -3.36 8.88
N VAL A 14 15.29 -3.22 9.40
CA VAL A 14 14.60 -1.93 9.44
C VAL A 14 15.41 -1.12 10.44
N GLY A 15 16.47 -0.48 9.96
CA GLY A 15 17.20 0.52 10.73
C GLY A 15 16.20 1.62 11.07
N SER A 16 16.24 2.11 12.30
CA SER A 16 15.52 3.33 12.67
C SER A 16 15.86 4.40 11.63
N ILE A 17 14.84 4.98 11.01
CA ILE A 17 14.98 6.08 10.02
C ILE A 17 15.26 7.39 10.78
N HIS A 18 15.43 7.31 12.06
CA HIS A 18 15.68 8.47 12.90
C HIS A 18 17.06 9.05 12.54
N ASP A 19 17.05 9.94 11.56
CA ASP A 19 18.13 10.89 11.42
C ASP A 19 17.93 11.96 12.49
N ALA A 20 18.65 11.82 13.60
CA ALA A 20 18.62 12.77 14.72
C ALA A 20 18.95 14.22 14.29
N ALA A 21 19.47 14.40 13.08
CA ALA A 21 19.79 15.70 12.50
C ALA A 21 18.57 16.37 11.81
N ASP A 22 17.51 15.62 11.43
CA ASP A 22 16.34 16.18 10.76
C ASP A 22 15.22 16.54 11.76
N ALA A 23 15.25 17.77 12.26
CA ALA A 23 14.28 18.28 13.24
C ALA A 23 12.90 18.63 12.64
N ARG A 24 12.66 18.40 11.35
CA ARG A 24 11.35 18.70 10.72
C ARG A 24 10.27 17.78 11.29
N PRO A 25 9.03 18.32 11.49
CA PRO A 25 7.91 17.49 11.96
C PRO A 25 7.59 16.37 10.98
N LEU A 26 7.11 15.24 11.52
CA LEU A 26 6.68 14.10 10.72
C LEU A 26 5.32 14.38 10.09
N LEU A 27 5.21 14.13 8.77
CA LEU A 27 3.96 14.12 8.02
C LEU A 27 3.73 12.74 7.41
N VAL A 28 2.60 12.14 7.70
CA VAL A 28 2.10 10.93 7.02
C VAL A 28 1.22 11.35 5.86
N ALA A 29 1.72 11.19 4.64
CA ALA A 29 0.99 11.54 3.42
C ALA A 29 0.32 10.30 2.82
N VAL A 30 -1.01 10.27 2.75
CA VAL A 30 -1.80 9.12 2.30
C VAL A 30 -2.22 9.28 0.85
N VAL A 31 -1.80 8.35 -0.01
CA VAL A 31 -2.32 8.19 -1.38
C VAL A 31 -3.47 7.17 -1.33
N PRO A 32 -4.72 7.61 -1.54
CA PRO A 32 -5.87 6.72 -1.42
C PRO A 32 -5.95 5.69 -2.56
N GLY A 33 -6.73 4.64 -2.34
CA GLY A 33 -7.03 3.62 -3.33
C GLY A 33 -8.12 4.01 -4.32
N ALA A 34 -8.46 3.12 -5.26
CA ALA A 34 -9.57 3.32 -6.18
C ALA A 34 -10.91 3.37 -5.43
N PHE A 35 -11.86 4.14 -5.97
CA PHE A 35 -13.22 4.29 -5.44
C PHE A 35 -13.30 4.83 -4.01
N TYR A 36 -12.28 5.51 -3.52
CA TYR A 36 -12.26 5.97 -2.14
C TYR A 36 -13.33 7.03 -1.82
N ARG A 37 -13.80 7.79 -2.82
CA ARG A 37 -14.87 8.76 -2.68
C ARG A 37 -16.24 8.12 -2.77
N GLU A 38 -16.39 7.17 -3.69
CA GLU A 38 -17.66 6.50 -4.01
C GLU A 38 -18.01 5.40 -3.00
N HIS A 39 -16.99 4.80 -2.37
CA HIS A 39 -17.09 3.68 -1.44
C HIS A 39 -16.22 3.89 -0.19
N PRO A 40 -16.49 4.94 0.62
CA PRO A 40 -15.70 5.23 1.82
C PRO A 40 -15.74 4.09 2.86
N GLU A 41 -16.79 3.26 2.83
CA GLU A 41 -16.94 2.09 3.69
C GLU A 41 -15.88 1.00 3.43
N VAL A 42 -15.16 1.09 2.32
CA VAL A 42 -14.08 0.15 1.99
C VAL A 42 -12.78 0.48 2.73
N GLY A 43 -12.65 1.71 3.26
CA GLY A 43 -11.44 2.17 3.95
C GLY A 43 -10.28 2.53 3.02
N ALA A 44 -10.54 2.59 1.70
CA ALA A 44 -9.53 2.96 0.72
C ALA A 44 -9.17 4.46 0.76
N ASP A 45 -9.88 5.25 1.55
CA ASP A 45 -9.66 6.67 1.78
C ASP A 45 -8.60 6.97 2.85
N GLY A 46 -8.15 5.95 3.60
CA GLY A 46 -7.18 6.08 4.67
C GLY A 46 -7.69 6.78 5.93
N ARG A 47 -9.02 6.92 6.09
CA ARG A 47 -9.63 7.63 7.24
C ARG A 47 -9.18 7.06 8.58
N GLU A 48 -9.20 5.74 8.74
CA GLU A 48 -8.78 5.09 9.98
C GLU A 48 -7.32 5.40 10.33
N LEU A 49 -6.45 5.46 9.32
CA LEU A 49 -5.05 5.84 9.54
C LEU A 49 -4.92 7.30 9.99
N ILE A 50 -5.69 8.20 9.38
CA ILE A 50 -5.70 9.63 9.76
C ILE A 50 -6.17 9.79 11.20
N GLU A 51 -7.24 9.10 11.59
CA GLU A 51 -7.79 9.13 12.96
C GLU A 51 -6.79 8.57 13.99
N LEU A 52 -6.10 7.47 13.68
CA LEU A 52 -5.09 6.89 14.55
C LEU A 52 -3.82 7.76 14.64
N SER A 53 -3.41 8.37 13.53
CA SER A 53 -2.25 9.27 13.52
C SER A 53 -2.47 10.50 14.40
N ALA A 54 -3.68 11.02 14.44
CA ALA A 54 -4.04 12.12 15.33
C ALA A 54 -3.86 11.77 16.82
N GLN A 55 -4.05 10.50 17.19
CA GLN A 55 -3.80 10.00 18.55
C GLN A 55 -2.30 9.91 18.89
N GLN A 56 -1.44 9.84 17.87
CA GLN A 56 0.02 9.79 18.01
C GLN A 56 0.67 11.19 17.89
N ALA A 57 -0.11 12.25 17.77
CA ALA A 57 0.35 13.62 17.54
C ALA A 57 1.18 13.77 16.24
N TRP A 58 0.90 12.96 15.22
CA TRP A 58 1.49 13.11 13.89
C TRP A 58 0.55 13.85 12.96
N ASP A 59 1.12 14.71 12.13
CA ASP A 59 0.38 15.27 11.02
C ASP A 59 0.10 14.16 10.00
N CYS A 60 -1.18 13.99 9.64
CA CYS A 60 -1.58 13.00 8.65
C CYS A 60 -2.56 13.62 7.65
N GLU A 61 -2.19 13.62 6.37
CA GLU A 61 -2.97 14.23 5.31
C GLU A 61 -3.21 13.26 4.16
N ARG A 62 -4.39 13.33 3.58
CA ARG A 62 -4.71 12.61 2.35
C ARG A 62 -4.37 13.48 1.15
N ILE A 63 -3.54 12.95 0.24
CA ILE A 63 -3.27 13.58 -1.05
C ILE A 63 -4.54 13.57 -1.89
N PRO A 64 -5.00 14.72 -2.43
CA PRO A 64 -6.30 14.85 -3.10
C PRO A 64 -6.28 14.30 -4.53
N THR A 65 -5.88 13.03 -4.71
CA THR A 65 -5.90 12.36 -6.00
C THR A 65 -7.32 12.15 -6.52
N GLU A 66 -7.47 11.95 -7.80
CA GLU A 66 -8.75 11.55 -8.40
C GLU A 66 -9.03 10.08 -8.08
N SER A 67 -10.23 9.77 -7.58
CA SER A 67 -10.64 8.43 -7.15
C SER A 67 -10.52 7.40 -8.28
N LEU A 68 -10.90 7.79 -9.49
CA LEU A 68 -10.81 7.00 -10.73
C LEU A 68 -9.92 7.68 -11.78
N GLY A 69 -9.01 8.53 -11.34
CA GLY A 69 -8.03 9.15 -12.22
C GLY A 69 -7.04 8.14 -12.81
N THR A 70 -6.43 8.48 -13.94
CA THR A 70 -5.34 7.69 -14.50
C THR A 70 -4.11 7.77 -13.57
N PRO A 71 -3.24 6.75 -13.55
CA PRO A 71 -2.00 6.83 -12.78
C PRO A 71 -1.14 8.05 -13.13
N LEU A 72 -1.13 8.45 -14.39
CA LEU A 72 -0.38 9.64 -14.84
C LEU A 72 -0.95 10.94 -14.26
N THR A 73 -2.28 11.10 -14.26
CA THR A 73 -2.95 12.26 -13.66
C THR A 73 -2.66 12.34 -12.18
N ASN A 74 -2.85 11.23 -11.47
CA ASN A 74 -2.61 11.16 -10.04
C ASN A 74 -1.12 11.33 -9.67
N ALA A 75 -0.21 10.82 -10.49
CA ALA A 75 1.22 11.01 -10.31
C ALA A 75 1.63 12.49 -10.30
N LYS A 76 1.04 13.30 -11.17
CA LYS A 76 1.29 14.75 -11.19
C LYS A 76 0.80 15.43 -9.90
N ILE A 77 -0.36 15.02 -9.39
CA ILE A 77 -0.92 15.53 -8.13
C ILE A 77 0.00 15.13 -6.97
N ILE A 78 0.42 13.88 -6.91
CA ILE A 78 1.33 13.35 -5.87
C ILE A 78 2.65 14.13 -5.89
N ASN A 79 3.26 14.30 -7.06
CA ASN A 79 4.54 15.02 -7.19
C ASN A 79 4.44 16.50 -6.82
N SER A 80 3.33 17.17 -7.18
CA SER A 80 3.08 18.55 -6.77
C SER A 80 2.96 18.65 -5.24
N TYR A 81 2.20 17.74 -4.61
CA TYR A 81 2.04 17.70 -3.17
C TYR A 81 3.39 17.43 -2.46
N LEU A 82 4.12 16.40 -2.87
CA LEU A 82 5.41 16.04 -2.28
C LEU A 82 6.44 17.15 -2.42
N SER A 83 6.45 17.87 -3.55
CA SER A 83 7.37 19.00 -3.76
C SER A 83 7.19 20.11 -2.71
N SER A 84 5.97 20.32 -2.24
CA SER A 84 5.67 21.29 -1.17
C SER A 84 5.90 20.71 0.22
N ALA A 85 5.42 19.49 0.46
CA ALA A 85 5.48 18.85 1.77
C ALA A 85 6.92 18.60 2.25
N LEU A 86 7.78 18.11 1.35
CA LEU A 86 9.18 17.80 1.66
C LEU A 86 10.05 19.01 2.01
N GLN A 87 9.59 20.23 1.75
CA GLN A 87 10.30 21.44 2.18
C GLN A 87 10.13 21.70 3.67
N ARG A 88 9.02 21.24 4.26
CA ARG A 88 8.61 21.59 5.63
C ARG A 88 8.58 20.38 6.57
N HIS A 89 8.46 19.17 6.03
CA HIS A 89 8.23 17.96 6.80
C HIS A 89 9.19 16.84 6.42
N ARG A 90 9.45 15.96 7.36
CA ARG A 90 9.86 14.57 7.08
C ARG A 90 8.62 13.82 6.63
N VAL A 91 8.61 13.25 5.45
CA VAL A 91 7.41 12.64 4.86
C VAL A 91 7.52 11.12 4.83
N ILE A 92 6.57 10.43 5.45
CA ILE A 92 6.29 9.01 5.19
C ILE A 92 5.10 8.94 4.23
N LEU A 93 5.32 8.37 3.05
CA LEU A 93 4.26 8.16 2.07
C LEU A 93 3.57 6.83 2.34
N VAL A 94 2.25 6.84 2.54
CA VAL A 94 1.43 5.62 2.66
C VAL A 94 0.53 5.52 1.45
N SER A 95 0.68 4.48 0.65
CA SER A 95 -0.13 4.25 -0.55
C SER A 95 -1.05 3.05 -0.38
N LEU A 96 -2.33 3.21 -0.68
CA LEU A 96 -3.37 2.20 -0.50
C LEU A 96 -3.79 1.61 -1.85
N SER A 97 -3.72 0.30 -2.03
CA SER A 97 -4.22 -0.40 -3.21
C SER A 97 -3.75 0.24 -4.54
N LYS A 98 -4.67 0.78 -5.37
CA LYS A 98 -4.36 1.51 -6.61
C LYS A 98 -3.41 2.69 -6.37
N GLY A 99 -3.47 3.35 -5.21
CA GLY A 99 -2.58 4.44 -4.86
C GLY A 99 -1.09 4.07 -4.96
N THR A 100 -0.75 2.78 -4.81
CA THR A 100 0.62 2.29 -5.06
C THR A 100 1.01 2.36 -6.53
N THR A 101 0.09 2.09 -7.45
CA THR A 101 0.34 2.29 -8.89
C THR A 101 0.56 3.77 -9.19
N ASP A 102 -0.29 4.64 -8.64
CA ASP A 102 -0.22 6.08 -8.83
C ASP A 102 1.12 6.64 -8.28
N ALA A 103 1.52 6.21 -7.08
CA ALA A 103 2.80 6.57 -6.46
C ALA A 103 4.00 6.02 -7.23
N GLY A 104 3.91 4.80 -7.78
CA GLY A 104 4.97 4.23 -8.61
C GLY A 104 5.20 5.01 -9.90
N VAL A 105 4.12 5.47 -10.55
CA VAL A 105 4.25 6.38 -11.72
C VAL A 105 4.80 7.75 -11.28
N ALA A 106 4.41 8.25 -10.11
CA ALA A 106 4.95 9.50 -9.56
C ALA A 106 6.46 9.39 -9.30
N GLN A 107 6.92 8.27 -8.74
CA GLN A 107 8.34 7.98 -8.54
C GLN A 107 9.11 7.92 -9.86
N ALA A 108 8.56 7.26 -10.88
CA ALA A 108 9.20 7.17 -12.18
C ALA A 108 9.36 8.54 -12.86
N LEU A 109 8.42 9.48 -12.61
CA LEU A 109 8.49 10.85 -13.13
C LEU A 109 9.42 11.76 -12.33
N ARG A 110 9.50 11.58 -11.01
CA ARG A 110 10.27 12.43 -10.09
C ARG A 110 10.96 11.57 -9.00
N PRO A 111 11.97 10.78 -9.39
CA PRO A 111 12.70 9.94 -8.44
C PRO A 111 13.38 10.75 -7.32
N ASP A 112 13.79 11.99 -7.65
CA ASP A 112 14.41 12.91 -6.70
C ASP A 112 13.53 13.27 -5.47
N LEU A 113 12.20 13.27 -5.63
CA LEU A 113 11.28 13.48 -4.52
C LEU A 113 11.18 12.23 -3.65
N PHE A 114 11.13 11.05 -4.28
CA PHE A 114 11.01 9.79 -3.56
C PHE A 114 12.27 9.42 -2.79
N GLN A 115 13.44 9.84 -3.24
CA GLN A 115 14.69 9.69 -2.49
C GLN A 115 14.73 10.52 -1.19
N LYS A 116 13.91 11.55 -1.07
CA LYS A 116 13.81 12.41 0.12
C LYS A 116 12.72 11.96 1.10
N LEU A 117 11.93 10.94 0.76
CA LEU A 117 10.97 10.37 1.68
C LEU A 117 11.70 9.72 2.86
N ALA A 118 11.16 9.84 4.07
CA ALA A 118 11.63 9.05 5.20
C ALA A 118 11.35 7.56 4.99
N ALA A 119 10.17 7.23 4.42
CA ALA A 119 9.82 5.88 3.99
C ALA A 119 8.65 5.90 3.01
N TRP A 120 8.46 4.79 2.29
CA TRP A 120 7.25 4.52 1.52
C TRP A 120 6.61 3.22 1.99
N VAL A 121 5.39 3.30 2.54
CA VAL A 121 4.59 2.15 2.99
C VAL A 121 3.49 1.87 1.97
N SER A 122 3.55 0.73 1.31
CA SER A 122 2.55 0.27 0.35
C SER A 122 1.62 -0.75 1.02
N VAL A 123 0.35 -0.44 1.15
CA VAL A 123 -0.66 -1.28 1.80
C VAL A 123 -1.54 -1.93 0.74
N SER A 124 -1.50 -3.26 0.65
CA SER A 124 -2.20 -4.05 -0.38
C SER A 124 -1.99 -3.49 -1.79
N GLY A 125 -0.76 -3.07 -2.11
CA GLY A 125 -0.44 -2.31 -3.32
C GLY A 125 -0.69 -3.06 -4.62
N VAL A 126 -1.32 -2.40 -5.59
CA VAL A 126 -1.58 -2.91 -6.95
C VAL A 126 -0.43 -2.48 -7.87
N GLY A 127 0.78 -2.97 -7.61
CA GLY A 127 1.97 -2.53 -8.35
C GLY A 127 2.06 -3.09 -9.78
N CYS A 128 1.72 -4.36 -9.99
CA CYS A 128 1.71 -5.00 -11.32
C CYS A 128 0.38 -4.92 -12.04
N GLY A 129 -0.57 -4.12 -11.56
CA GLY A 129 -1.94 -4.16 -12.03
C GLY A 129 -2.73 -5.33 -11.44
N THR A 130 -3.91 -5.59 -11.99
CA THR A 130 -4.80 -6.64 -11.49
C THR A 130 -5.47 -7.41 -12.62
N LEU A 131 -5.53 -8.73 -12.49
CA LEU A 131 -6.28 -9.63 -13.39
C LEU A 131 -7.78 -9.28 -13.43
N MET A 132 -8.30 -8.56 -12.40
CA MET A 132 -9.68 -8.07 -12.41
C MET A 132 -9.91 -7.05 -13.52
N ALA A 133 -8.96 -6.15 -13.77
CA ALA A 133 -9.05 -5.17 -14.83
C ALA A 133 -9.04 -5.86 -16.21
N ASP A 134 -8.19 -6.87 -16.40
CA ASP A 134 -8.20 -7.67 -17.63
C ASP A 134 -9.56 -8.34 -17.85
N TRP A 135 -10.06 -9.01 -16.84
CA TRP A 135 -11.35 -9.69 -16.93
C TRP A 135 -12.48 -8.73 -17.27
N LEU A 136 -12.53 -7.54 -16.66
CA LEU A 136 -13.57 -6.54 -16.93
C LEU A 136 -13.49 -5.99 -18.36
N LEU A 137 -12.30 -5.79 -18.87
CA LEU A 137 -12.08 -5.19 -20.18
C LEU A 137 -12.19 -6.19 -21.33
N ASP A 138 -11.83 -7.44 -21.10
CA ASP A 138 -11.82 -8.48 -22.14
C ASP A 138 -13.21 -9.04 -22.40
N LYS A 139 -14.14 -8.95 -21.44
CA LYS A 139 -15.51 -9.44 -21.61
C LYS A 139 -16.36 -8.39 -22.33
N TRP A 140 -16.62 -8.62 -23.61
CA TRP A 140 -17.36 -7.71 -24.47
C TRP A 140 -18.75 -7.32 -23.91
N TYR A 141 -19.44 -8.27 -23.26
CA TYR A 141 -20.77 -8.06 -22.67
C TYR A 141 -20.75 -7.20 -21.39
N LEU A 142 -19.59 -7.02 -20.76
CA LEU A 142 -19.43 -6.12 -19.61
C LEU A 142 -19.11 -4.67 -20.03
N ARG A 143 -18.72 -4.45 -21.28
CA ARG A 143 -18.32 -3.11 -21.77
C ARG A 143 -19.40 -2.06 -21.60
N PRO A 144 -20.71 -2.31 -21.88
CA PRO A 144 -21.76 -1.32 -21.67
C PRO A 144 -21.93 -0.98 -20.17
N ILE A 145 -21.91 -2.00 -19.31
CA ILE A 145 -22.07 -1.84 -17.86
C ILE A 145 -20.89 -1.05 -17.30
N LEU A 146 -19.67 -1.41 -17.69
CA LEU A 146 -18.45 -0.70 -17.30
C LEU A 146 -18.49 0.75 -17.81
N GLY A 147 -18.90 0.97 -19.07
CA GLY A 147 -19.04 2.30 -19.65
C GLY A 147 -20.03 3.17 -18.88
N LEU A 148 -21.21 2.64 -18.54
CA LEU A 148 -22.21 3.35 -17.75
C LEU A 148 -21.70 3.67 -16.34
N MET A 149 -21.03 2.73 -15.70
CA MET A 149 -20.46 2.92 -14.36
C MET A 149 -19.39 4.04 -14.40
N LEU A 150 -18.46 3.98 -15.34
CA LEU A 150 -17.42 4.99 -15.49
C LEU A 150 -18.00 6.37 -15.80
N TRP A 151 -18.95 6.44 -16.73
CA TRP A 151 -19.65 7.69 -17.07
C TRP A 151 -20.34 8.31 -15.85
N ARG A 152 -21.05 7.51 -15.06
CA ARG A 152 -21.72 7.95 -13.83
C ARG A 152 -20.75 8.58 -12.82
N HIS A 153 -19.51 8.10 -12.78
CA HIS A 153 -18.47 8.58 -11.86
C HIS A 153 -17.47 9.56 -12.51
N GLY A 154 -17.77 10.04 -13.73
CA GLY A 154 -16.91 10.98 -14.45
C GLY A 154 -15.53 10.42 -14.79
N ALA A 155 -15.40 9.10 -14.87
CA ALA A 155 -14.14 8.40 -15.10
C ALA A 155 -13.99 7.94 -16.54
N ASP A 156 -12.73 7.91 -17.03
CA ASP A 156 -12.38 7.38 -18.33
C ASP A 156 -12.09 5.87 -18.25
N ARG A 157 -12.35 5.16 -19.35
CA ARG A 157 -11.92 3.76 -19.54
C ARG A 157 -10.40 3.60 -19.37
N GLN A 158 -9.64 4.65 -19.66
CA GLN A 158 -8.19 4.67 -19.49
C GLN A 158 -7.79 4.43 -18.04
N ALA A 159 -8.58 4.88 -17.06
CA ALA A 159 -8.34 4.61 -15.64
C ALA A 159 -8.34 3.11 -15.32
N VAL A 160 -9.27 2.34 -15.92
CA VAL A 160 -9.33 0.88 -15.74
C VAL A 160 -8.27 0.17 -16.60
N SER A 161 -8.07 0.63 -17.85
CA SER A 161 -7.09 0.01 -18.75
C SER A 161 -5.64 0.15 -18.25
N SER A 162 -5.33 1.24 -17.56
CA SER A 162 -4.03 1.44 -16.93
C SER A 162 -3.75 0.48 -15.76
N MET A 163 -4.80 -0.13 -15.20
CA MET A 163 -4.66 -1.14 -14.14
C MET A 163 -4.63 -2.59 -14.66
N ARG A 164 -4.55 -2.80 -16.00
CA ARG A 164 -4.35 -4.13 -16.55
C ARG A 164 -3.09 -4.79 -15.99
N TYR A 165 -3.17 -6.10 -15.81
CA TYR A 165 -2.05 -6.88 -15.31
C TYR A 165 -0.85 -6.78 -16.26
N ASN A 166 0.33 -6.50 -15.71
CA ASN A 166 1.57 -6.29 -16.46
C ASN A 166 1.47 -5.23 -17.58
N SER A 167 0.59 -4.24 -17.44
CA SER A 167 0.57 -3.11 -18.38
C SER A 167 1.90 -2.33 -18.34
N ALA A 168 2.20 -1.62 -19.43
CA ALA A 168 3.41 -0.80 -19.50
C ALA A 168 3.44 0.38 -18.49
N GLN A 169 2.29 0.67 -17.88
CA GLN A 169 2.12 1.71 -16.85
C GLN A 169 2.24 1.16 -15.43
N THR A 170 2.50 -0.15 -15.27
CA THR A 170 2.79 -0.72 -13.97
C THR A 170 4.16 -0.28 -13.48
N PHE A 171 4.29 -0.25 -12.17
CA PHE A 171 5.48 0.19 -11.47
C PHE A 171 6.74 -0.51 -12.02
N LYS A 172 7.63 0.28 -12.61
CA LYS A 172 9.01 -0.15 -12.88
C LYS A 172 9.85 0.35 -11.73
N ALA A 173 10.20 -0.53 -10.83
CA ALA A 173 11.07 -0.17 -9.73
C ALA A 173 12.35 0.46 -10.29
N ALA A 174 12.65 1.66 -9.86
CA ALA A 174 13.98 2.19 -10.02
C ALA A 174 14.91 1.30 -9.18
N THR A 175 15.92 0.73 -9.81
CA THR A 175 16.85 -0.26 -9.23
C THR A 175 17.98 0.40 -8.45
N ASP A 176 17.86 1.67 -8.10
CA ASP A 176 18.96 2.42 -7.50
C ASP A 176 19.02 2.16 -5.98
N GLU A 177 20.18 1.77 -5.48
CA GLU A 177 20.46 1.38 -4.10
C GLU A 177 20.29 2.53 -3.07
N THR A 178 20.13 3.76 -3.55
CA THR A 178 20.00 4.97 -2.73
C THR A 178 18.54 5.33 -2.38
N GLN A 179 17.60 4.42 -2.55
CA GLN A 179 16.18 4.72 -2.35
C GLN A 179 15.78 4.67 -0.88
N SER A 180 14.85 5.56 -0.52
CA SER A 180 14.15 5.52 0.77
C SER A 180 13.57 4.12 1.03
N PRO A 181 13.51 3.67 2.29
CA PRO A 181 12.98 2.35 2.63
C PRO A 181 11.56 2.17 2.10
N ILE A 182 11.32 1.05 1.42
CA ILE A 182 9.99 0.68 0.93
C ILE A 182 9.50 -0.54 1.72
N VAL A 183 8.29 -0.44 2.28
CA VAL A 183 7.66 -1.53 3.03
C VAL A 183 6.31 -1.88 2.40
N HIS A 184 6.10 -3.15 2.10
CA HIS A 184 4.86 -3.66 1.54
C HIS A 184 4.09 -4.43 2.61
N ILE A 185 2.93 -3.92 3.03
CA ILE A 185 1.99 -4.62 3.90
C ILE A 185 0.97 -5.32 3.01
N ALA A 186 0.88 -6.65 3.08
CA ALA A 186 0.02 -7.43 2.20
C ALA A 186 -0.76 -8.51 2.93
N GLY A 187 -2.01 -8.70 2.57
CA GLY A 187 -2.87 -9.75 3.09
C GLY A 187 -2.50 -11.13 2.54
N PHE A 188 -2.46 -12.14 3.41
CA PHE A 188 -2.24 -13.54 3.07
C PHE A 188 -3.42 -14.39 3.53
N PRO A 189 -4.55 -14.40 2.77
CA PRO A 189 -5.76 -15.10 3.19
C PRO A 189 -5.70 -16.59 2.90
N LEU A 190 -6.33 -17.35 3.78
CA LEU A 190 -6.95 -18.62 3.41
C LEU A 190 -8.41 -18.35 3.02
N GLN A 191 -9.05 -19.28 2.32
CA GLN A 191 -10.42 -19.12 1.82
C GLN A 191 -11.42 -18.73 2.94
N LYS A 192 -11.23 -19.19 4.17
CA LYS A 192 -12.08 -18.86 5.34
C LYS A 192 -11.91 -17.41 5.82
N HIS A 193 -10.83 -16.74 5.45
CA HIS A 193 -10.50 -15.38 5.89
C HIS A 193 -11.00 -14.29 4.94
N LEU A 194 -11.64 -14.68 3.83
CA LEU A 194 -12.13 -13.72 2.84
C LEU A 194 -13.36 -12.98 3.37
N SER A 195 -13.26 -11.67 3.48
CA SER A 195 -14.18 -10.80 4.19
C SER A 195 -15.58 -10.72 3.57
N CYS A 196 -15.72 -10.92 2.27
CA CYS A 196 -17.00 -10.78 1.57
C CYS A 196 -17.15 -11.75 0.39
N ARG A 197 -18.38 -11.86 -0.13
CA ARG A 197 -18.68 -12.72 -1.32
C ARG A 197 -17.85 -12.32 -2.54
N ARG A 198 -17.61 -11.03 -2.76
CA ARG A 198 -16.82 -10.51 -3.89
C ARG A 198 -15.37 -10.95 -3.78
N ALA A 199 -14.76 -10.81 -2.59
CA ALA A 199 -13.39 -11.27 -2.33
C ALA A 199 -13.26 -12.79 -2.57
N ARG A 200 -14.23 -13.60 -2.10
CA ARG A 200 -14.26 -15.05 -2.35
C ARG A 200 -14.34 -15.42 -3.83
N LEU A 201 -15.15 -14.68 -4.59
CA LEU A 201 -15.29 -14.89 -6.04
C LEU A 201 -13.96 -14.64 -6.76
N TRP A 202 -13.32 -13.51 -6.49
CA TRP A 202 -12.08 -13.12 -7.14
C TRP A 202 -10.90 -13.98 -6.71
N HIS A 203 -10.78 -14.27 -5.42
CA HIS A 203 -9.76 -15.17 -4.89
C HIS A 203 -9.82 -16.55 -5.57
N ARG A 204 -11.03 -17.14 -5.68
CA ARG A 204 -11.24 -18.41 -6.38
C ARG A 204 -10.88 -18.32 -7.87
N ARG A 205 -11.24 -17.20 -8.53
CA ARG A 205 -10.99 -16.99 -9.96
C ARG A 205 -9.49 -16.86 -10.25
N PHE A 206 -8.75 -16.20 -9.39
CA PHE A 206 -7.31 -15.98 -9.57
C PHE A 206 -6.44 -17.13 -9.07
N ARG A 207 -7.02 -18.11 -8.39
CA ARG A 207 -6.30 -19.28 -7.85
C ARG A 207 -5.46 -20.02 -8.88
N THR A 208 -5.89 -20.06 -10.14
CA THR A 208 -5.17 -20.71 -11.25
C THR A 208 -3.90 -19.95 -11.65
N HIS A 209 -3.80 -18.68 -11.29
CA HIS A 209 -2.63 -17.83 -11.56
C HIS A 209 -1.65 -17.80 -10.39
N GLY A 210 -2.06 -18.22 -9.21
CA GLY A 210 -1.23 -18.29 -8.01
C GLY A 210 -1.93 -17.83 -6.73
N PRO A 211 -1.18 -17.84 -5.59
CA PRO A 211 -1.65 -17.24 -4.35
C PRO A 211 -2.00 -15.77 -4.56
N ASN A 212 -3.15 -15.34 -4.00
CA ASN A 212 -3.65 -13.97 -4.18
C ASN A 212 -4.44 -13.50 -2.96
N ASP A 213 -4.56 -12.19 -2.80
CA ASP A 213 -5.34 -11.54 -1.74
C ASP A 213 -6.78 -11.21 -2.16
N SER A 214 -7.25 -11.69 -3.29
CA SER A 214 -8.49 -11.43 -4.03
C SER A 214 -8.43 -10.30 -5.08
N VAL A 215 -7.37 -9.51 -5.11
CA VAL A 215 -7.18 -8.43 -6.10
C VAL A 215 -5.82 -8.56 -6.78
N VAL A 216 -4.76 -8.81 -6.04
CA VAL A 216 -3.39 -8.95 -6.57
C VAL A 216 -2.81 -10.35 -6.33
N LEU A 217 -1.89 -10.75 -7.18
CA LEU A 217 -1.12 -11.97 -6.98
C LEU A 217 0.00 -11.70 -5.99
N LEU A 218 0.13 -12.52 -4.94
CA LEU A 218 1.14 -12.33 -3.90
C LEU A 218 2.57 -12.45 -4.42
N GLN A 219 2.77 -13.23 -5.49
CA GLN A 219 4.07 -13.34 -6.15
C GLN A 219 4.54 -12.02 -6.78
N ASP A 220 3.63 -11.10 -7.08
CA ASP A 220 3.97 -9.82 -7.69
C ASP A 220 4.71 -8.91 -6.70
N LEU A 221 4.50 -9.09 -5.40
CA LEU A 221 5.25 -8.37 -4.37
C LEU A 221 6.76 -8.60 -4.45
N LEU A 222 7.19 -9.74 -5.03
CA LEU A 222 8.61 -10.06 -5.22
C LEU A 222 9.25 -9.29 -6.38
N LYS A 223 8.46 -8.64 -7.22
CA LYS A 223 8.93 -7.84 -8.36
C LYS A 223 9.36 -6.43 -7.94
N PHE A 224 9.01 -6.02 -6.72
CA PHE A 224 9.32 -4.70 -6.19
C PHE A 224 10.45 -4.75 -5.17
N PRO A 225 11.29 -3.71 -5.10
CA PRO A 225 12.23 -3.56 -4.00
C PRO A 225 11.47 -3.33 -2.69
N GLY A 226 12.11 -3.63 -1.57
CA GLY A 226 11.57 -3.35 -0.25
C GLY A 226 11.25 -4.60 0.57
N THR A 227 10.80 -4.35 1.80
CA THR A 227 10.43 -5.36 2.78
C THR A 227 8.97 -5.72 2.65
N VAL A 228 8.63 -7.00 2.71
CA VAL A 228 7.23 -7.45 2.74
C VAL A 228 6.84 -7.88 4.15
N ILE A 229 5.83 -7.21 4.71
CA ILE A 229 5.19 -7.57 5.98
C ILE A 229 3.88 -8.30 5.66
N PRO A 230 3.80 -9.63 5.85
CA PRO A 230 2.59 -10.39 5.60
C PRO A 230 1.57 -10.20 6.74
N VAL A 231 0.32 -9.95 6.40
CA VAL A 231 -0.80 -9.97 7.34
C VAL A 231 -1.56 -11.28 7.17
N TRP A 232 -1.22 -12.26 7.99
CA TRP A 232 -1.81 -13.58 7.93
C TRP A 232 -3.31 -13.56 8.27
N GLY A 233 -4.09 -14.23 7.43
CA GLY A 233 -5.54 -14.30 7.61
C GLY A 233 -6.29 -13.05 7.20
N ALA A 234 -5.68 -12.15 6.44
CA ALA A 234 -6.34 -10.98 5.87
C ALA A 234 -6.38 -11.07 4.34
N ASP A 235 -7.48 -10.60 3.73
CA ASP A 235 -7.60 -10.40 2.29
C ASP A 235 -7.11 -8.98 1.88
N HIS A 236 -7.34 -8.60 0.64
CA HIS A 236 -6.94 -7.30 0.10
C HIS A 236 -7.41 -6.10 0.95
N TYR A 237 -8.56 -6.23 1.58
CA TYR A 237 -9.15 -5.17 2.39
C TYR A 237 -8.61 -5.13 3.83
N LEU A 238 -7.79 -6.11 4.22
CA LEU A 238 -7.17 -6.25 5.54
C LEU A 238 -8.18 -6.22 6.72
N ARG A 239 -9.46 -6.58 6.47
CA ARG A 239 -10.57 -6.44 7.42
C ARG A 239 -10.74 -7.59 8.41
N ALA A 240 -10.12 -8.73 8.19
CA ALA A 240 -10.40 -9.94 8.97
C ALA A 240 -9.80 -9.86 10.39
N GLY A 241 -10.41 -9.04 11.25
CA GLY A 241 -10.09 -8.93 12.68
C GLY A 241 -8.72 -8.31 13.00
N ARG A 242 -8.10 -7.67 12.02
CA ARG A 242 -6.76 -7.07 12.17
C ARG A 242 -6.75 -5.74 11.47
N ASN A 243 -6.81 -4.69 12.26
CA ASN A 243 -6.84 -3.32 11.74
C ASN A 243 -5.54 -3.00 10.98
N ALA A 244 -5.66 -2.80 9.66
CA ALA A 244 -4.53 -2.42 8.82
C ALA A 244 -3.93 -1.08 9.25
N ALA A 245 -4.79 -0.15 9.64
CA ALA A 245 -4.37 1.18 10.07
C ALA A 245 -3.53 1.10 11.36
N GLU A 246 -3.89 0.25 12.34
CA GLU A 246 -3.08 0.02 13.54
C GLU A 246 -1.68 -0.51 13.20
N ARG A 247 -1.59 -1.45 12.27
CA ARG A 247 -0.29 -2.00 11.84
C ARG A 247 0.57 -0.98 11.12
N VAL A 248 -0.05 -0.17 10.27
CA VAL A 248 0.63 0.95 9.60
C VAL A 248 1.12 1.96 10.64
N THR A 249 0.28 2.32 11.62
CA THR A 249 0.65 3.24 12.71
C THR A 249 1.79 2.69 13.55
N GLN A 250 1.75 1.41 13.93
CA GLN A 250 2.85 0.75 14.65
C GLN A 250 4.15 0.75 13.84
N LEU A 251 4.06 0.45 12.53
CA LEU A 251 5.22 0.51 11.66
C LEU A 251 5.78 1.92 11.56
N ILE A 252 4.93 2.94 11.42
CA ILE A 252 5.35 4.34 11.36
C ILE A 252 6.05 4.74 12.68
N ALA A 253 5.52 4.34 13.84
CA ALA A 253 6.14 4.59 15.14
C ALA A 253 7.54 3.95 15.25
N MET A 254 7.68 2.73 14.75
CA MET A 254 9.00 2.05 14.69
C MET A 254 9.96 2.77 13.74
N LEU A 255 9.48 3.23 12.60
CA LEU A 255 10.27 3.95 11.61
C LEU A 255 10.68 5.35 12.13
N ASP A 256 9.83 5.99 12.92
CA ASP A 256 10.09 7.30 13.52
C ASP A 256 11.02 7.25 14.75
N GLY A 257 11.34 6.07 15.27
CA GLY A 257 12.20 5.90 16.44
C GLY A 257 11.52 6.16 17.79
N ASN A 258 10.22 6.48 17.79
CA ASN A 258 9.44 6.77 18.99
C ASN A 258 8.93 5.51 19.73
N SER A 259 9.34 4.32 19.31
CA SER A 259 8.87 3.06 19.90
C SER A 259 9.27 2.86 21.38
N GLU A 260 10.29 3.53 21.85
CA GLU A 260 10.75 3.40 23.25
C GLU A 260 9.92 4.23 24.25
N GLN A 261 9.13 5.21 23.78
CA GLN A 261 8.41 6.14 24.66
C GLN A 261 6.97 5.71 25.00
N ASN A 262 6.42 4.68 24.37
CA ASN A 262 5.06 4.23 24.65
C ASN A 262 4.99 2.74 25.01
N PRO A 263 5.15 2.38 26.31
CA PRO A 263 5.11 0.99 26.79
C PRO A 263 3.75 0.31 26.55
N ASP A 264 2.67 1.07 26.36
CA ASP A 264 1.31 0.53 26.13
C ASP A 264 1.13 -0.08 24.74
N ILE A 265 1.99 0.28 23.78
CA ILE A 265 2.01 -0.38 22.45
C ILE A 265 2.39 -1.87 22.59
N HIS A 266 3.21 -2.20 23.59
CA HIS A 266 3.64 -3.57 23.87
C HIS A 266 2.62 -4.41 24.64
N ALA A 267 1.73 -3.78 25.41
CA ALA A 267 0.75 -4.49 26.24
C ALA A 267 -0.37 -5.13 25.43
N ASN A 268 -0.74 -4.53 24.29
CA ASN A 268 -1.78 -5.03 23.36
C ASN A 268 -1.22 -5.68 22.10
N SER A 269 0.09 -5.88 22.00
CA SER A 269 0.68 -6.52 20.83
C SER A 269 0.29 -7.99 20.77
N ASP A 270 -0.34 -8.37 19.66
CA ASP A 270 -0.64 -9.75 19.26
C ASP A 270 0.59 -10.65 19.54
N PRO A 271 0.44 -11.78 20.24
CA PRO A 271 1.53 -12.72 20.50
C PRO A 271 2.32 -13.12 19.25
N SER A 272 1.73 -13.01 18.06
CA SER A 272 2.42 -13.25 16.79
C SER A 272 3.53 -12.24 16.48
N LEU A 273 3.49 -11.02 17.04
CA LEU A 273 4.55 -10.01 16.88
C LEU A 273 5.71 -10.25 17.87
N ARG A 274 5.45 -10.82 19.04
CA ARG A 274 6.50 -11.16 20.02
C ARG A 274 7.42 -12.30 19.54
N THR A 275 6.91 -13.20 18.71
CA THR A 275 7.72 -14.27 18.10
C THR A 275 8.74 -13.76 17.09
N TRP A 276 8.57 -12.56 16.56
CA TRP A 276 9.49 -12.01 15.56
C TRP A 276 10.83 -11.57 16.13
N SER A 277 10.85 -10.95 17.31
CA SER A 277 12.10 -10.57 17.98
C SER A 277 12.91 -11.79 18.46
N GLN A 278 12.23 -12.92 18.73
CA GLN A 278 12.89 -14.17 19.11
C GLN A 278 13.38 -14.99 17.92
N PHE A 279 12.79 -14.80 16.74
CA PHE A 279 13.22 -15.50 15.51
C PHE A 279 14.50 -14.93 14.91
N THR A 280 14.73 -13.62 15.03
CA THR A 280 15.95 -12.96 14.57
C THR A 280 17.15 -13.19 15.46
N ALA A 281 16.96 -13.69 16.70
CA ALA A 281 18.04 -14.01 17.64
C ALA A 281 18.54 -15.47 17.56
N ARG A 282 17.99 -16.31 16.65
CA ARG A 282 18.32 -17.74 16.55
C ARG A 282 18.62 -18.23 15.13
N VAL A 283 18.90 -17.35 14.18
CA VAL A 283 19.40 -17.77 12.86
C VAL A 283 20.74 -17.14 12.58
#